data_8c5489ac59ff981b586257ea02ab90a7
#
_entry.id   8c5489ac59ff981b586257ea02ab90a7
#
_cell.length_a   1.000
_cell.length_b   1.000
_cell.length_c   1.000
_cell.angle_alpha   90.00
_cell.angle_beta   90.00
_cell.angle_gamma   90.00
#
_symmetry.space_group_name_H-M   'P 1'
#
loop_
_entity.id
_entity.type
_entity.pdbx_description
1 polymer ?
#
loop_
_entity_poly.entity_id
_entity_poly.type
_entity_poly.pdbx_seq_one_letter_code
_entity_poly.pdbx_strand_id
1 'polypeptide(L)'
;MQYNHTAMADTPLVSVIVPIYNEESTLLELLEEHGVVDNFRRLARADRQPPRRGPLYTDSDLYKWMEAAAWSLQVRPDAKLEAKLDELTDVILAAQEPSGYLNTWFVDERAALRWQQQVSGHELYCLGHLLQAGIAYYRSTGKRKLLDGGIRFVEYLLREFGPAPKRPLLTGHPELELALAELYRTTGDRRYLELAAYLFSGVERERLKLRERDVAYMFSGKPFTERRQLEGHAVRALYASTGAADYVLETGDEVFRRTVLRLWEDFALRKVYVTGGAGARAAGETFGEAYELPNRQAYSESCAAIAGMLFSQRLLHLTGEAKYADLMERALYNGICSGMSSDGTLYCYRNPLAAPANDRIRNPWYDTTCCPPNLQRTFTALGAYFFSTSREGVWVHFYENAELKWRLESGTGMELAVKTGMPWQGETEIGVSPQKQEEFTLFLRIPAWSLATRVEVNGQRVREPVRPGGYLALRRVWNKGDRVRVEFDMTPRRVFANPRVSEDHGKAALQRGPFIYCLEKHDNPDVDVFEVSLNGRAGLEPVRGSGALSGAILLRTEGLAYDGPLSERPLYEFQPAAPRRRVRLVFVPYYAFHDRGPADFTVWLPCVNCGR
;
A
#
# COMPACT_ATOMS: atom_id res chain seq x y z
N MET A 1 -3.85 10.43 18.47
CA MET A 1 -2.76 11.13 17.75
C MET A 1 -3.37 12.13 16.79
N GLN A 2 -3.05 13.41 16.92
CA GLN A 2 -3.53 14.43 15.97
C GLN A 2 -2.55 14.50 14.79
N TYR A 3 -3.06 14.36 13.58
CA TYR A 3 -2.30 14.55 12.36
C TYR A 3 -2.26 16.04 12.01
N ASN A 4 -1.08 16.65 12.10
CA ASN A 4 -0.85 17.97 11.50
C ASN A 4 0.20 17.80 10.40
N HIS A 5 -0.23 17.88 9.16
CA HIS A 5 0.63 17.84 8.00
C HIS A 5 0.97 19.26 7.57
N THR A 6 2.22 19.65 7.69
CA THR A 6 2.81 20.78 6.97
C THR A 6 4.17 20.35 6.46
N ALA A 7 4.23 19.88 5.23
CA ALA A 7 5.45 19.72 4.47
C ALA A 7 5.65 20.96 3.61
N MET A 8 6.83 21.59 3.66
CA MET A 8 7.23 22.63 2.71
C MET A 8 8.28 22.06 1.76
N ALA A 9 8.04 22.29 0.48
CA ALA A 9 8.85 21.82 -0.62
C ALA A 9 9.97 22.81 -0.97
N ASP A 10 11.20 22.29 -1.17
CA ASP A 10 12.14 22.79 -2.19
C ASP A 10 13.28 21.79 -2.50
N THR A 11 13.10 20.52 -2.20
CA THR A 11 14.01 19.45 -2.67
C THR A 11 13.17 18.27 -3.17
N PRO A 12 13.52 17.63 -4.30
CA PRO A 12 12.69 16.57 -4.85
C PRO A 12 12.58 15.42 -3.86
N LEU A 13 11.35 15.17 -3.41
CA LEU A 13 10.95 13.89 -2.87
C LEU A 13 11.43 12.81 -3.83
N VAL A 14 12.04 11.78 -3.31
CA VAL A 14 12.57 10.57 -3.95
C VAL A 14 12.25 10.42 -5.44
N SER A 15 13.25 10.13 -6.26
CA SER A 15 13.17 9.91 -7.72
C SER A 15 12.11 8.89 -8.16
N VAL A 16 11.56 8.11 -7.24
CA VAL A 16 10.44 7.16 -7.45
C VAL A 16 9.07 7.88 -7.45
N ILE A 17 8.99 9.11 -6.92
CA ILE A 17 7.72 9.87 -6.77
C ILE A 17 7.58 10.99 -7.82
N VAL A 18 8.65 11.32 -8.53
CA VAL A 18 8.67 12.38 -9.58
C VAL A 18 7.65 12.19 -10.72
N PRO A 19 7.27 10.96 -11.14
CA PRO A 19 6.20 10.79 -12.12
C PRO A 19 4.85 11.32 -11.68
N ILE A 20 4.55 11.37 -10.39
CA ILE A 20 3.19 11.68 -9.88
C ILE A 20 2.73 13.08 -10.31
N TYR A 21 3.61 14.07 -10.40
CA TYR A 21 3.24 15.42 -10.80
C TYR A 21 2.85 15.59 -12.28
N ASN A 22 3.32 14.69 -13.17
CA ASN A 22 2.90 14.70 -14.57
C ASN A 22 1.67 13.81 -14.83
N GLU A 23 1.28 12.98 -13.88
CA GLU A 23 0.32 11.89 -14.01
C GLU A 23 -1.10 12.27 -13.58
N GLU A 24 -1.27 13.32 -12.77
CA GLU A 24 -2.59 13.74 -12.31
C GLU A 24 -3.52 14.09 -13.48
N SER A 25 -2.97 14.66 -14.56
CA SER A 25 -3.72 14.93 -15.78
C SER A 25 -3.99 13.66 -16.58
N THR A 26 -3.01 12.75 -16.70
CA THR A 26 -3.11 11.57 -17.56
C THR A 26 -4.17 10.58 -17.07
N LEU A 27 -4.23 10.27 -15.77
CA LEU A 27 -5.27 9.37 -15.26
C LEU A 27 -6.65 10.02 -15.31
N LEU A 28 -6.77 11.33 -15.03
CA LEU A 28 -8.04 12.02 -15.19
C LEU A 28 -8.52 12.02 -16.64
N GLU A 29 -7.62 12.23 -17.59
CA GLU A 29 -7.94 12.14 -19.02
C GLU A 29 -8.46 10.75 -19.38
N LEU A 30 -7.84 9.68 -18.89
CA LEU A 30 -8.33 8.32 -19.06
C LEU A 30 -9.70 8.10 -18.40
N LEU A 31 -9.93 8.62 -17.19
CA LEU A 31 -11.24 8.56 -16.53
C LEU A 31 -12.32 9.32 -17.33
N GLU A 32 -12.00 10.46 -17.94
CA GLU A 32 -12.89 11.20 -18.84
C GLU A 32 -13.15 10.39 -20.13
N GLU A 33 -12.12 9.89 -20.81
CA GLU A 33 -12.20 9.13 -22.05
C GLU A 33 -13.03 7.86 -21.89
N HIS A 34 -12.86 7.15 -20.77
CA HIS A 34 -13.64 5.95 -20.45
C HIS A 34 -15.01 6.25 -19.85
N GLY A 35 -15.40 7.53 -19.75
CA GLY A 35 -16.74 7.98 -19.38
C GLY A 35 -17.06 7.89 -17.89
N VAL A 36 -16.05 7.77 -17.03
CA VAL A 36 -16.24 7.72 -15.58
C VAL A 36 -16.87 9.00 -15.06
N VAL A 37 -16.37 10.16 -15.49
CA VAL A 37 -16.92 11.47 -15.11
C VAL A 37 -18.30 11.69 -15.74
N ASP A 38 -18.50 11.25 -16.98
CA ASP A 38 -19.79 11.36 -17.67
C ASP A 38 -20.89 10.52 -17.00
N ASN A 39 -20.54 9.46 -16.26
CA ASN A 39 -21.51 8.73 -15.47
C ASN A 39 -22.22 9.61 -14.44
N PHE A 40 -21.56 10.63 -13.89
CA PHE A 40 -22.16 11.64 -13.02
C PHE A 40 -22.87 12.73 -13.81
N ARG A 41 -22.19 13.31 -14.84
CA ARG A 41 -22.76 14.42 -15.66
C ARG A 41 -24.11 14.04 -16.25
N ARG A 42 -24.28 12.80 -16.72
CA ARG A 42 -25.55 12.33 -17.29
C ARG A 42 -26.72 12.40 -16.33
N LEU A 43 -26.47 12.23 -15.02
CA LEU A 43 -27.54 12.23 -14.01
C LEU A 43 -28.14 13.62 -13.77
N ALA A 44 -27.43 14.69 -14.10
CA ALA A 44 -27.93 16.05 -14.10
C ALA A 44 -28.67 16.43 -15.38
N ARG A 45 -28.65 15.58 -16.44
CA ARG A 45 -29.29 15.84 -17.73
C ARG A 45 -30.65 15.15 -17.84
N ALA A 46 -31.63 15.83 -18.44
CA ALA A 46 -32.99 15.26 -18.61
C ALA A 46 -33.00 14.04 -19.55
N ASP A 47 -32.15 14.02 -20.57
CA ASP A 47 -32.02 12.93 -21.55
C ASP A 47 -31.16 11.74 -21.07
N ARG A 48 -30.51 11.87 -19.92
CA ARG A 48 -29.63 10.85 -19.36
C ARG A 48 -28.49 10.38 -20.29
N GLN A 49 -28.04 11.23 -21.21
CA GLN A 49 -26.96 10.91 -22.15
C GLN A 49 -25.59 11.44 -21.69
N PRO A 50 -24.50 10.76 -22.07
CA PRO A 50 -24.40 9.45 -22.75
C PRO A 50 -24.80 8.27 -21.83
N PRO A 51 -24.98 7.06 -22.39
CA PRO A 51 -25.22 5.87 -21.56
C PRO A 51 -24.06 5.64 -20.56
N ARG A 52 -24.39 5.09 -19.38
CA ARG A 52 -23.40 4.76 -18.37
C ARG A 52 -22.37 3.75 -18.87
N ARG A 53 -21.08 3.96 -18.54
CA ARG A 53 -19.95 3.11 -18.91
C ARG A 53 -19.28 2.51 -17.67
N GLY A 54 -18.54 1.41 -17.88
CA GLY A 54 -17.70 0.75 -16.88
C GLY A 54 -18.47 -0.10 -15.86
N PRO A 55 -17.76 -0.81 -15.00
CA PRO A 55 -18.30 -1.64 -13.93
C PRO A 55 -19.10 -0.85 -12.87
N LEU A 56 -19.82 -1.57 -12.03
CA LEU A 56 -20.71 -0.96 -11.02
C LEU A 56 -19.98 -0.16 -9.92
N TYR A 57 -18.69 -0.39 -9.72
CA TYR A 57 -17.84 0.29 -8.72
C TYR A 57 -17.04 1.46 -9.28
N THR A 58 -17.19 1.80 -10.56
CA THR A 58 -16.42 2.84 -11.27
C THR A 58 -16.47 4.22 -10.62
N ASP A 59 -17.55 4.55 -9.88
CA ASP A 59 -17.65 5.80 -9.13
C ASP A 59 -16.47 5.99 -8.18
N SER A 60 -15.97 4.91 -7.56
CA SER A 60 -14.84 4.94 -6.63
C SER A 60 -13.52 5.35 -7.30
N ASP A 61 -13.37 5.13 -8.60
CA ASP A 61 -12.13 5.44 -9.31
C ASP A 61 -11.94 6.95 -9.41
N LEU A 62 -13.02 7.70 -9.67
CA LEU A 62 -13.01 9.15 -9.62
C LEU A 62 -12.75 9.67 -8.19
N TYR A 63 -13.40 9.10 -7.19
CA TYR A 63 -13.20 9.51 -5.79
C TYR A 63 -11.75 9.30 -5.32
N LYS A 64 -11.12 8.17 -5.67
CA LYS A 64 -9.70 7.92 -5.36
C LYS A 64 -8.77 8.90 -6.07
N TRP A 65 -9.06 9.24 -7.33
CA TRP A 65 -8.31 10.27 -8.05
C TRP A 65 -8.44 11.63 -7.34
N MET A 66 -9.66 12.01 -6.93
CA MET A 66 -9.88 13.27 -6.19
C MET A 66 -9.17 13.28 -4.83
N GLU A 67 -9.13 12.13 -4.14
CA GLU A 67 -8.34 11.98 -2.92
C GLU A 67 -6.85 12.21 -3.19
N ALA A 68 -6.30 11.61 -4.26
CA ALA A 68 -4.91 11.80 -4.66
C ALA A 68 -4.60 13.26 -4.98
N ALA A 69 -5.44 13.91 -5.78
CA ALA A 69 -5.31 15.32 -6.14
C ALA A 69 -5.38 16.23 -4.90
N ALA A 70 -6.26 15.93 -3.96
CA ALA A 70 -6.38 16.68 -2.71
C ALA A 70 -5.12 16.58 -1.85
N TRP A 71 -4.54 15.38 -1.68
CA TRP A 71 -3.28 15.22 -0.94
C TRP A 71 -2.10 15.89 -1.65
N SER A 72 -2.10 15.91 -2.99
CA SER A 72 -1.10 16.63 -3.78
C SER A 72 -1.13 18.14 -3.50
N LEU A 73 -2.33 18.74 -3.42
CA LEU A 73 -2.49 20.15 -3.05
C LEU A 73 -1.93 20.49 -1.67
N GLN A 74 -1.95 19.57 -0.72
CA GLN A 74 -1.37 19.77 0.60
C GLN A 74 0.16 19.89 0.55
N VAL A 75 0.81 19.15 -0.37
CA VAL A 75 2.26 19.18 -0.55
C VAL A 75 2.67 20.37 -1.42
N ARG A 76 1.93 20.62 -2.50
CA ARG A 76 2.18 21.73 -3.44
C ARG A 76 0.86 22.36 -3.88
N PRO A 77 0.58 23.58 -3.44
CA PRO A 77 -0.60 24.32 -3.88
C PRO A 77 -0.60 24.52 -5.40
N ASP A 78 -1.71 24.19 -6.07
CA ASP A 78 -1.95 24.40 -7.49
C ASP A 78 -3.40 24.85 -7.72
N ALA A 79 -3.56 26.12 -8.13
CA ALA A 79 -4.87 26.72 -8.32
C ALA A 79 -5.69 26.09 -9.47
N LYS A 80 -5.02 25.49 -10.48
CA LYS A 80 -5.73 24.82 -11.60
C LYS A 80 -6.28 23.48 -11.13
N LEU A 81 -5.46 22.70 -10.38
CA LEU A 81 -5.87 21.43 -9.80
C LEU A 81 -7.00 21.64 -8.78
N GLU A 82 -6.90 22.67 -7.95
CA GLU A 82 -7.95 23.02 -6.99
C GLU A 82 -9.27 23.41 -7.70
N ALA A 83 -9.21 24.23 -8.75
CA ALA A 83 -10.38 24.57 -9.55
C ALA A 83 -11.00 23.32 -10.23
N LYS A 84 -10.18 22.36 -10.66
CA LYS A 84 -10.68 21.10 -11.24
C LYS A 84 -11.38 20.24 -10.20
N LEU A 85 -10.87 20.18 -8.97
CA LEU A 85 -11.56 19.51 -7.86
C LEU A 85 -12.89 20.17 -7.50
N ASP A 86 -12.97 21.50 -7.55
CA ASP A 86 -14.24 22.22 -7.38
C ASP A 86 -15.25 21.86 -8.47
N GLU A 87 -14.83 21.89 -9.74
CA GLU A 87 -15.66 21.48 -10.89
C GLU A 87 -16.21 20.06 -10.72
N LEU A 88 -15.31 19.09 -10.41
CA LEU A 88 -15.72 17.69 -10.24
C LEU A 88 -16.61 17.49 -9.01
N THR A 89 -16.39 18.26 -7.94
CA THR A 89 -17.27 18.27 -6.78
C THR A 89 -18.68 18.69 -7.17
N ASP A 90 -18.82 19.72 -8.00
CA ASP A 90 -20.12 20.18 -8.48
C ASP A 90 -20.80 19.14 -9.37
N VAL A 91 -20.05 18.49 -10.26
CA VAL A 91 -20.54 17.42 -11.14
C VAL A 91 -21.06 16.23 -10.30
N ILE A 92 -20.31 15.80 -9.29
CA ILE A 92 -20.68 14.67 -8.42
C ILE A 92 -21.93 15.01 -7.62
N LEU A 93 -21.99 16.18 -7.01
CA LEU A 93 -23.10 16.56 -6.15
C LEU A 93 -24.38 16.91 -6.91
N ALA A 94 -24.28 17.30 -8.18
CA ALA A 94 -25.43 17.45 -9.07
C ALA A 94 -26.12 16.09 -9.35
N ALA A 95 -25.41 14.98 -9.19
CA ALA A 95 -25.97 13.63 -9.30
C ALA A 95 -26.56 13.09 -8.00
N GLN A 96 -26.36 13.77 -6.85
CA GLN A 96 -26.85 13.32 -5.56
C GLN A 96 -28.36 13.53 -5.44
N GLU A 97 -29.08 12.51 -5.02
CA GLU A 97 -30.52 12.58 -4.77
C GLU A 97 -30.87 13.44 -3.53
N PRO A 98 -32.09 14.01 -3.48
CA PRO A 98 -32.56 14.73 -2.29
C PRO A 98 -32.55 13.88 -1.00
N SER A 99 -32.65 12.56 -1.13
CA SER A 99 -32.52 11.60 -0.03
C SER A 99 -31.13 11.58 0.63
N GLY A 100 -30.10 12.05 -0.10
CA GLY A 100 -28.69 11.93 0.23
C GLY A 100 -27.99 10.79 -0.49
N TYR A 101 -28.72 9.87 -1.13
CA TYR A 101 -28.15 8.76 -1.88
C TYR A 101 -27.36 9.24 -3.09
N LEU A 102 -26.22 8.61 -3.36
CA LEU A 102 -25.36 8.93 -4.50
C LEU A 102 -24.70 7.66 -5.04
N ASN A 103 -25.03 7.28 -6.27
CA ASN A 103 -24.43 6.19 -7.02
C ASN A 103 -24.84 6.31 -8.47
N THR A 104 -23.94 5.98 -9.42
CA THR A 104 -24.25 6.10 -10.86
C THR A 104 -24.76 4.81 -11.49
N TRP A 105 -24.65 3.67 -10.78
CA TRP A 105 -25.10 2.37 -11.28
C TRP A 105 -26.55 2.07 -10.93
N PHE A 106 -26.94 2.23 -9.65
CA PHE A 106 -28.27 1.86 -9.14
C PHE A 106 -29.27 3.00 -9.33
N VAL A 107 -29.39 3.45 -10.57
CA VAL A 107 -30.30 4.53 -11.01
C VAL A 107 -31.11 4.08 -12.22
N ASP A 108 -32.07 4.87 -12.64
CA ASP A 108 -32.95 4.60 -13.79
C ASP A 108 -33.61 3.19 -13.67
N GLU A 109 -33.48 2.34 -14.68
CA GLU A 109 -34.03 0.97 -14.70
C GLU A 109 -33.44 0.05 -13.62
N ARG A 110 -32.24 0.35 -13.09
CA ARG A 110 -31.60 -0.39 -12.02
C ARG A 110 -31.91 0.11 -10.61
N ALA A 111 -32.68 1.17 -10.48
CA ALA A 111 -33.04 1.73 -9.17
C ALA A 111 -33.74 0.69 -8.25
N ALA A 112 -34.53 -0.22 -8.84
CA ALA A 112 -35.19 -1.30 -8.11
C ALA A 112 -34.22 -2.33 -7.50
N LEU A 113 -32.97 -2.41 -7.99
CA LEU A 113 -31.92 -3.32 -7.50
C LEU A 113 -31.12 -2.73 -6.35
N ARG A 114 -31.33 -1.47 -6.00
CA ARG A 114 -30.63 -0.75 -4.92
C ARG A 114 -30.76 -1.50 -3.60
N TRP A 115 -29.61 -1.74 -2.95
CA TRP A 115 -29.47 -2.46 -1.68
C TRP A 115 -29.88 -3.95 -1.72
N GLN A 116 -30.21 -4.52 -2.88
CA GLN A 116 -30.57 -5.93 -2.99
C GLN A 116 -29.35 -6.83 -3.22
N GLN A 117 -28.24 -6.27 -3.69
CA GLN A 117 -27.02 -6.99 -4.03
C GLN A 117 -25.87 -6.62 -3.09
N GLN A 118 -26.10 -6.58 -1.78
CA GLN A 118 -25.10 -6.10 -0.81
C GLN A 118 -23.76 -6.88 -0.85
N VAL A 119 -23.78 -8.15 -1.26
CA VAL A 119 -22.56 -8.98 -1.43
C VAL A 119 -21.64 -8.46 -2.54
N SER A 120 -22.20 -7.94 -3.63
CA SER A 120 -21.48 -7.55 -4.85
C SER A 120 -21.77 -6.12 -5.34
N GLY A 121 -22.70 -5.42 -4.74
CA GLY A 121 -23.22 -4.14 -5.24
C GLY A 121 -22.26 -2.96 -5.13
N HIS A 122 -21.27 -2.99 -4.25
CA HIS A 122 -20.26 -1.97 -4.02
C HIS A 122 -20.79 -0.57 -3.65
N GLU A 123 -22.06 -0.42 -3.27
CA GLU A 123 -22.64 0.89 -2.91
C GLU A 123 -21.90 1.50 -1.71
N LEU A 124 -21.63 0.70 -0.66
CA LEU A 124 -20.89 1.16 0.52
C LEU A 124 -19.39 1.36 0.26
N TYR A 125 -18.81 0.58 -0.65
CA TYR A 125 -17.44 0.77 -1.11
C TYR A 125 -17.24 2.13 -1.79
N CYS A 126 -18.15 2.49 -2.71
CA CYS A 126 -18.14 3.80 -3.36
C CYS A 126 -18.33 4.94 -2.35
N LEU A 127 -19.24 4.77 -1.37
CA LEU A 127 -19.43 5.76 -0.30
C LEU A 127 -18.16 5.92 0.56
N GLY A 128 -17.48 4.83 0.92
CA GLY A 128 -16.22 4.89 1.67
C GLY A 128 -15.20 5.78 0.96
N HIS A 129 -14.95 5.55 -0.34
CA HIS A 129 -14.04 6.38 -1.13
C HIS A 129 -14.52 7.83 -1.33
N LEU A 130 -15.83 8.08 -1.44
CA LEU A 130 -16.38 9.44 -1.45
C LEU A 130 -16.05 10.18 -0.15
N LEU A 131 -16.19 9.52 1.00
CA LEU A 131 -15.85 10.10 2.29
C LEU A 131 -14.36 10.41 2.39
N GLN A 132 -13.49 9.48 1.97
CA GLN A 132 -12.04 9.69 1.99
C GLN A 132 -11.65 10.86 1.09
N ALA A 133 -12.19 10.96 -0.12
CA ALA A 133 -11.97 12.10 -1.01
C ALA A 133 -12.45 13.42 -0.38
N GLY A 134 -13.64 13.43 0.21
CA GLY A 134 -14.20 14.61 0.88
C GLY A 134 -13.38 15.05 2.09
N ILE A 135 -12.91 14.10 2.90
CA ILE A 135 -12.03 14.37 4.07
C ILE A 135 -10.67 14.91 3.60
N ALA A 136 -10.06 14.28 2.58
CA ALA A 136 -8.79 14.73 2.01
C ALA A 136 -8.89 16.15 1.48
N TYR A 137 -9.95 16.44 0.70
CA TYR A 137 -10.17 17.76 0.14
C TYR A 137 -10.42 18.83 1.21
N TYR A 138 -11.20 18.50 2.23
CA TYR A 138 -11.42 19.39 3.37
C TYR A 138 -10.12 19.66 4.15
N ARG A 139 -9.33 18.64 4.44
CA ARG A 139 -8.07 18.79 5.19
C ARG A 139 -7.01 19.58 4.41
N SER A 140 -7.00 19.47 3.09
CA SER A 140 -6.02 20.15 2.23
C SER A 140 -6.39 21.61 1.91
N THR A 141 -7.69 21.93 1.79
CA THR A 141 -8.16 23.22 1.28
C THR A 141 -9.09 23.96 2.24
N GLY A 142 -9.65 23.31 3.25
CA GLY A 142 -10.72 23.83 4.11
C GLY A 142 -12.12 23.77 3.49
N LYS A 143 -12.28 23.35 2.23
CA LYS A 143 -13.57 23.29 1.51
C LYS A 143 -14.38 22.07 1.91
N ARG A 144 -15.59 22.25 2.39
CA ARG A 144 -16.44 21.19 2.96
C ARG A 144 -17.43 20.54 1.99
N LYS A 145 -17.65 21.14 0.82
CA LYS A 145 -18.77 20.82 -0.07
C LYS A 145 -18.86 19.33 -0.40
N LEU A 146 -17.75 18.71 -0.80
CA LEU A 146 -17.70 17.27 -1.10
C LEU A 146 -17.90 16.41 0.16
N LEU A 147 -17.26 16.78 1.28
CA LEU A 147 -17.42 16.13 2.57
C LEU A 147 -18.88 16.15 3.04
N ASP A 148 -19.54 17.31 2.94
CA ASP A 148 -20.95 17.46 3.33
C ASP A 148 -21.87 16.61 2.42
N GLY A 149 -21.51 16.41 1.15
CA GLY A 149 -22.17 15.46 0.26
C GLY A 149 -22.07 14.02 0.75
N GLY A 150 -20.86 13.59 1.13
CA GLY A 150 -20.62 12.28 1.75
C GLY A 150 -21.40 12.11 3.07
N ILE A 151 -21.39 13.14 3.92
CA ILE A 151 -22.15 13.14 5.19
C ILE A 151 -23.65 12.95 4.93
N ARG A 152 -24.25 13.65 3.97
CA ARG A 152 -25.66 13.45 3.63
C ARG A 152 -25.97 12.01 3.24
N PHE A 153 -25.04 11.32 2.59
CA PHE A 153 -25.22 9.90 2.26
C PHE A 153 -25.10 9.00 3.51
N VAL A 154 -24.20 9.30 4.44
CA VAL A 154 -24.15 8.57 5.72
C VAL A 154 -25.43 8.81 6.55
N GLU A 155 -25.94 10.02 6.60
CA GLU A 155 -27.21 10.33 7.28
C GLU A 155 -28.39 9.57 6.67
N TYR A 156 -28.40 9.39 5.32
CA TYR A 156 -29.36 8.50 4.67
C TYR A 156 -29.22 7.07 5.19
N LEU A 157 -27.99 6.52 5.32
CA LEU A 157 -27.79 5.17 5.88
C LEU A 157 -28.29 5.07 7.31
N LEU A 158 -27.93 6.03 8.17
CA LEU A 158 -28.34 6.05 9.58
C LEU A 158 -29.86 6.11 9.76
N ARG A 159 -30.58 6.75 8.83
CA ARG A 159 -32.03 6.82 8.84
C ARG A 159 -32.68 5.50 8.42
N GLU A 160 -32.21 4.87 7.33
CA GLU A 160 -32.85 3.75 6.66
C GLU A 160 -32.44 2.38 7.20
N PHE A 161 -31.17 2.26 7.68
CA PHE A 161 -30.55 0.97 7.98
C PHE A 161 -30.16 0.84 9.46
N GLY A 162 -30.10 -0.41 9.92
CA GLY A 162 -29.73 -0.74 11.28
C GLY A 162 -30.44 -1.99 11.79
N PRO A 163 -30.37 -2.22 13.10
CA PRO A 163 -31.14 -3.28 13.74
C PRO A 163 -32.62 -3.17 13.43
N ALA A 164 -33.35 -4.31 13.50
CA ALA A 164 -34.81 -4.31 13.31
C ALA A 164 -35.48 -3.24 14.19
N PRO A 165 -36.49 -2.50 13.70
CA PRO A 165 -37.22 -2.70 12.44
C PRO A 165 -36.61 -2.08 11.19
N LYS A 166 -35.45 -1.41 11.27
CA LYS A 166 -34.78 -0.84 10.09
C LYS A 166 -34.33 -1.93 9.12
N ARG A 167 -33.99 -1.52 7.90
CA ARG A 167 -33.44 -2.42 6.86
C ARG A 167 -32.07 -2.97 7.28
N PRO A 168 -31.74 -4.24 6.98
CA PRO A 168 -30.43 -4.78 7.25
C PRO A 168 -29.38 -4.16 6.33
N LEU A 169 -28.15 -3.93 6.85
CA LEU A 169 -27.01 -3.43 6.10
C LEU A 169 -25.79 -4.30 6.33
N LEU A 170 -25.04 -4.56 5.26
CA LEU A 170 -23.80 -5.30 5.28
C LEU A 170 -22.82 -4.69 4.28
N THR A 171 -21.54 -4.69 4.62
CA THR A 171 -20.49 -4.28 3.70
C THR A 171 -20.02 -5.47 2.87
N GLY A 172 -20.39 -5.51 1.58
CA GLY A 172 -19.93 -6.54 0.65
C GLY A 172 -18.44 -6.40 0.31
N HIS A 173 -17.98 -5.16 0.15
CA HIS A 173 -16.56 -4.83 0.03
C HIS A 173 -16.21 -3.82 1.13
N PRO A 174 -15.57 -4.25 2.23
CA PRO A 174 -15.14 -3.36 3.31
C PRO A 174 -14.26 -2.22 2.79
N GLU A 175 -14.64 -1.03 3.14
CA GLU A 175 -13.97 0.25 2.90
C GLU A 175 -14.65 1.32 3.76
N LEU A 176 -15.98 1.25 3.88
CA LEU A 176 -16.76 2.23 4.63
C LEU A 176 -16.33 2.30 6.10
N GLU A 177 -15.97 1.17 6.71
CA GLU A 177 -15.62 1.08 8.13
C GLU A 177 -14.41 1.95 8.48
N LEU A 178 -13.38 1.92 7.63
CA LEU A 178 -12.21 2.78 7.84
C LEU A 178 -12.51 4.24 7.53
N ALA A 179 -13.35 4.51 6.53
CA ALA A 179 -13.78 5.88 6.19
C ALA A 179 -14.66 6.49 7.30
N LEU A 180 -15.50 5.70 7.98
CA LEU A 180 -16.29 6.14 9.13
C LEU A 180 -15.43 6.53 10.33
N ALA A 181 -14.33 5.80 10.59
CA ALA A 181 -13.39 6.18 11.64
C ALA A 181 -12.70 7.53 11.33
N GLU A 182 -12.29 7.73 10.07
CA GLU A 182 -11.73 9.01 9.64
C GLU A 182 -12.78 10.14 9.66
N LEU A 183 -14.03 9.84 9.35
CA LEU A 183 -15.12 10.80 9.45
C LEU A 183 -15.37 11.20 10.90
N TYR A 184 -15.33 10.24 11.84
CA TYR A 184 -15.38 10.53 13.28
C TYR A 184 -14.24 11.45 13.71
N ARG A 185 -13.00 11.16 13.34
CA ARG A 185 -11.82 12.00 13.63
C ARG A 185 -11.97 13.43 13.08
N THR A 186 -12.70 13.56 11.97
CA THR A 186 -12.89 14.86 11.30
C THR A 186 -14.02 15.68 11.91
N THR A 187 -15.08 15.03 12.41
CA THR A 187 -16.32 15.68 12.83
C THR A 187 -16.59 15.60 14.33
N GLY A 188 -16.05 14.60 15.02
CA GLY A 188 -16.34 14.30 16.43
C GLY A 188 -17.67 13.54 16.67
N ASP A 189 -18.40 13.18 15.59
CA ASP A 189 -19.72 12.53 15.73
C ASP A 189 -19.58 11.02 15.94
N ARG A 190 -19.91 10.55 17.15
CA ARG A 190 -19.79 9.14 17.56
C ARG A 190 -20.71 8.18 16.79
N ARG A 191 -21.79 8.68 16.19
CA ARG A 191 -22.70 7.84 15.40
C ARG A 191 -21.99 7.11 14.26
N TYR A 192 -20.88 7.66 13.75
CA TYR A 192 -20.07 7.03 12.71
C TYR A 192 -19.29 5.81 13.23
N LEU A 193 -18.76 5.88 14.45
CA LEU A 193 -18.14 4.71 15.08
C LEU A 193 -19.20 3.64 15.45
N GLU A 194 -20.40 4.04 15.86
CA GLU A 194 -21.50 3.14 16.13
C GLU A 194 -21.95 2.40 14.86
N LEU A 195 -22.01 3.11 13.72
CA LEU A 195 -22.29 2.49 12.43
C LEU A 195 -21.19 1.49 12.03
N ALA A 196 -19.90 1.83 12.23
CA ALA A 196 -18.79 0.91 11.99
C ALA A 196 -18.90 -0.35 12.89
N ALA A 197 -19.20 -0.18 14.18
CA ALA A 197 -19.41 -1.28 15.11
C ALA A 197 -20.57 -2.20 14.67
N TYR A 198 -21.66 -1.62 14.19
CA TYR A 198 -22.79 -2.37 13.64
C TYR A 198 -22.38 -3.21 12.42
N LEU A 199 -21.62 -2.65 11.48
CA LEU A 199 -21.13 -3.38 10.31
C LEU A 199 -20.18 -4.53 10.73
N PHE A 200 -19.31 -4.32 11.71
CA PHE A 200 -18.42 -5.36 12.25
C PHE A 200 -19.13 -6.45 13.05
N SER A 201 -20.36 -6.21 13.52
CA SER A 201 -21.08 -7.16 14.36
C SER A 201 -21.50 -8.43 13.61
N GLY A 202 -21.73 -8.33 12.29
CA GLY A 202 -22.21 -9.43 11.46
C GLY A 202 -23.63 -9.91 11.78
N VAL A 203 -24.39 -9.18 12.61
CA VAL A 203 -25.74 -9.56 13.10
C VAL A 203 -26.77 -9.73 11.98
N GLU A 204 -26.54 -9.12 10.83
CA GLU A 204 -27.51 -9.13 9.72
C GLU A 204 -27.38 -10.36 8.80
N ARG A 205 -26.47 -11.27 9.10
CA ARG A 205 -26.20 -12.46 8.29
C ARG A 205 -27.47 -13.27 7.97
N GLU A 206 -28.29 -13.55 8.99
CA GLU A 206 -29.50 -14.36 8.82
C GLU A 206 -30.60 -13.60 8.06
N ARG A 207 -30.79 -12.31 8.37
CA ARG A 207 -31.78 -11.46 7.69
C ARG A 207 -31.45 -11.30 6.20
N LEU A 208 -30.15 -11.27 5.83
CA LEU A 208 -29.65 -11.19 4.46
C LEU A 208 -29.45 -12.57 3.81
N LYS A 209 -29.70 -13.67 4.55
CA LYS A 209 -29.56 -15.07 4.07
C LYS A 209 -28.20 -15.36 3.44
N LEU A 210 -27.11 -14.89 4.07
CA LEU A 210 -25.76 -15.04 3.54
C LEU A 210 -25.27 -16.49 3.66
N ARG A 211 -24.67 -16.99 2.58
CA ARG A 211 -24.00 -18.29 2.57
C ARG A 211 -22.61 -18.18 3.21
N GLU A 212 -22.10 -19.27 3.80
CA GLU A 212 -20.77 -19.30 4.42
C GLU A 212 -19.66 -18.84 3.48
N ARG A 213 -19.71 -19.27 2.21
CA ARG A 213 -18.76 -18.85 1.19
C ARG A 213 -18.75 -17.35 0.92
N ASP A 214 -19.92 -16.70 1.00
CA ASP A 214 -20.04 -15.25 0.81
C ASP A 214 -19.46 -14.50 2.02
N VAL A 215 -19.71 -15.01 3.23
CA VAL A 215 -19.16 -14.48 4.50
C VAL A 215 -17.63 -14.56 4.53
N ALA A 216 -17.06 -15.69 4.09
CA ALA A 216 -15.60 -15.85 3.97
C ALA A 216 -15.03 -14.91 2.90
N TYR A 217 -15.66 -14.87 1.72
CA TYR A 217 -15.20 -14.08 0.57
C TYR A 217 -15.21 -12.58 0.84
N MET A 218 -16.30 -12.07 1.43
CA MET A 218 -16.44 -10.63 1.75
C MET A 218 -15.63 -10.20 2.97
N PHE A 219 -15.21 -11.15 3.80
CA PHE A 219 -14.66 -10.89 5.14
C PHE A 219 -15.61 -10.06 6.02
N SER A 220 -16.91 -10.27 5.86
CA SER A 220 -18.01 -9.57 6.53
C SER A 220 -19.12 -10.58 6.90
N GLY A 221 -20.18 -10.18 7.57
CA GLY A 221 -21.35 -11.03 7.86
C GLY A 221 -21.14 -12.06 8.98
N LYS A 222 -20.08 -11.94 9.77
CA LYS A 222 -19.92 -12.58 11.09
C LYS A 222 -19.17 -11.61 12.00
N PRO A 223 -19.28 -11.74 13.35
CA PRO A 223 -18.56 -10.86 14.25
C PRO A 223 -17.08 -10.81 13.93
N PHE A 224 -16.55 -9.60 13.73
CA PHE A 224 -15.13 -9.41 13.38
C PHE A 224 -14.21 -10.04 14.43
N THR A 225 -14.59 -9.97 15.70
CA THR A 225 -13.86 -10.51 16.84
C THR A 225 -13.73 -12.06 16.84
N GLU A 226 -14.55 -12.75 16.05
CA GLU A 226 -14.49 -14.20 15.88
C GLU A 226 -13.53 -14.65 14.76
N ARG A 227 -13.01 -13.72 13.95
CA ARG A 227 -12.08 -14.03 12.87
C ARG A 227 -10.77 -14.58 13.43
N ARG A 228 -10.28 -15.68 12.86
CA ARG A 228 -9.07 -16.39 13.31
C ARG A 228 -7.89 -16.22 12.37
N GLN A 229 -8.15 -16.03 11.08
CA GLN A 229 -7.20 -15.89 10.00
C GLN A 229 -7.75 -14.96 8.93
N LEU A 230 -6.88 -14.47 8.04
CA LEU A 230 -7.28 -13.78 6.82
C LEU A 230 -7.69 -14.81 5.77
N GLU A 231 -8.85 -14.60 5.14
CA GLU A 231 -9.45 -15.49 4.16
C GLU A 231 -10.27 -14.69 3.13
N GLY A 232 -10.66 -15.33 2.05
CA GLY A 232 -11.45 -14.69 1.00
C GLY A 232 -10.65 -13.66 0.21
N HIS A 233 -11.33 -12.64 -0.29
CA HIS A 233 -10.72 -11.59 -1.11
C HIS A 233 -9.70 -10.77 -0.29
N ALA A 234 -8.46 -10.66 -0.80
CA ALA A 234 -7.35 -10.12 -0.03
C ALA A 234 -7.56 -8.65 0.37
N VAL A 235 -8.03 -7.80 -0.55
CA VAL A 235 -8.27 -6.37 -0.26
C VAL A 235 -9.39 -6.22 0.75
N ARG A 236 -10.50 -6.94 0.60
CA ARG A 236 -11.65 -6.88 1.53
C ARG A 236 -11.23 -7.24 2.95
N ALA A 237 -10.47 -8.34 3.11
CA ALA A 237 -10.02 -8.79 4.42
C ALA A 237 -9.05 -7.80 5.07
N LEU A 238 -8.12 -7.23 4.30
CA LEU A 238 -7.16 -6.24 4.80
C LEU A 238 -7.82 -4.89 5.10
N TYR A 239 -8.78 -4.43 4.29
CA TYR A 239 -9.53 -3.21 4.55
C TYR A 239 -10.44 -3.34 5.79
N ALA A 240 -11.16 -4.46 5.94
CA ALA A 240 -11.92 -4.73 7.16
C ALA A 240 -11.00 -4.72 8.40
N SER A 241 -9.81 -5.32 8.28
CA SER A 241 -8.83 -5.35 9.38
C SER A 241 -8.25 -3.95 9.67
N THR A 242 -8.07 -3.11 8.64
CA THR A 242 -7.65 -1.72 8.79
C THR A 242 -8.71 -0.91 9.52
N GLY A 243 -9.98 -0.99 9.09
CA GLY A 243 -11.09 -0.29 9.76
C GLY A 243 -11.30 -0.77 11.20
N ALA A 244 -11.12 -2.07 11.46
CA ALA A 244 -11.19 -2.61 12.83
C ALA A 244 -10.01 -2.09 13.70
N ALA A 245 -8.81 -1.93 13.13
CA ALA A 245 -7.69 -1.32 13.85
C ALA A 245 -7.93 0.17 14.11
N ASP A 246 -8.54 0.90 13.16
CA ASP A 246 -8.99 2.28 13.38
C ASP A 246 -10.05 2.36 14.51
N TYR A 247 -10.99 1.42 14.54
CA TYR A 247 -11.98 1.32 15.62
C TYR A 247 -11.30 1.11 17.00
N VAL A 248 -10.26 0.26 17.07
CA VAL A 248 -9.47 0.07 18.30
C VAL A 248 -8.78 1.36 18.73
N LEU A 249 -8.19 2.10 17.78
CA LEU A 249 -7.48 3.37 18.08
C LEU A 249 -8.43 4.42 18.70
N GLU A 250 -9.70 4.41 18.35
CA GLU A 250 -10.69 5.37 18.84
C GLU A 250 -11.44 4.90 20.12
N THR A 251 -11.57 3.58 20.31
CA THR A 251 -12.38 3.04 21.40
C THR A 251 -11.59 2.35 22.50
N GLY A 252 -10.37 1.90 22.20
CA GLY A 252 -9.58 1.07 23.11
C GLY A 252 -10.13 -0.35 23.31
N ASP A 253 -11.02 -0.86 22.42
CA ASP A 253 -11.65 -2.18 22.57
C ASP A 253 -10.60 -3.32 22.52
N GLU A 254 -10.40 -3.97 23.65
CA GLU A 254 -9.38 -5.02 23.83
C GLU A 254 -9.72 -6.33 23.09
N VAL A 255 -10.98 -6.61 22.78
CA VAL A 255 -11.35 -7.81 22.02
C VAL A 255 -11.01 -7.61 20.56
N PHE A 256 -11.35 -6.46 19.99
CA PHE A 256 -10.93 -6.06 18.66
C PHE A 256 -9.40 -5.98 18.58
N ARG A 257 -8.74 -5.37 19.58
CA ARG A 257 -7.27 -5.27 19.62
C ARG A 257 -6.58 -6.62 19.48
N ARG A 258 -6.99 -7.61 20.30
CA ARG A 258 -6.43 -8.97 20.19
C ARG A 258 -6.69 -9.60 18.83
N THR A 259 -7.84 -9.31 18.23
CA THR A 259 -8.20 -9.86 16.92
C THR A 259 -7.34 -9.27 15.80
N VAL A 260 -7.19 -7.95 15.74
CA VAL A 260 -6.36 -7.32 14.69
C VAL A 260 -4.89 -7.73 14.80
N LEU A 261 -4.34 -7.85 16.02
CA LEU A 261 -2.97 -8.32 16.22
C LEU A 261 -2.79 -9.77 15.70
N ARG A 262 -3.72 -10.68 16.03
CA ARG A 262 -3.71 -12.06 15.54
C ARG A 262 -3.82 -12.15 14.01
N LEU A 263 -4.70 -11.36 13.40
CA LEU A 263 -4.88 -11.33 11.94
C LEU A 263 -3.63 -10.81 11.23
N TRP A 264 -2.95 -9.82 11.80
CA TRP A 264 -1.69 -9.35 11.25
C TRP A 264 -0.57 -10.38 11.36
N GLU A 265 -0.49 -11.14 12.45
CA GLU A 265 0.45 -12.25 12.58
C GLU A 265 0.18 -13.34 11.53
N ASP A 266 -1.09 -13.67 11.26
CA ASP A 266 -1.45 -14.59 10.19
C ASP A 266 -0.99 -14.04 8.83
N PHE A 267 -1.19 -12.74 8.58
CA PHE A 267 -0.72 -12.05 7.38
C PHE A 267 0.79 -12.12 7.24
N ALA A 268 1.51 -11.55 8.21
CA ALA A 268 2.95 -11.33 8.11
C ALA A 268 3.78 -12.63 8.13
N LEU A 269 3.30 -13.68 8.81
CA LEU A 269 4.04 -14.93 8.99
C LEU A 269 3.65 -16.02 7.98
N ARG A 270 2.51 -15.89 7.25
CA ARG A 270 1.96 -17.00 6.47
C ARG A 270 1.42 -16.63 5.09
N LYS A 271 1.14 -15.33 4.80
CA LYS A 271 0.34 -14.95 3.61
C LYS A 271 0.89 -13.78 2.81
N VAL A 272 1.99 -13.15 3.29
CA VAL A 272 2.65 -12.05 2.59
C VAL A 272 3.81 -12.56 1.76
N TYR A 273 3.93 -12.07 0.54
CA TYR A 273 5.08 -12.33 -0.33
C TYR A 273 6.35 -11.60 0.13
N VAL A 274 7.51 -12.05 -0.32
CA VAL A 274 8.80 -11.40 -0.05
C VAL A 274 8.82 -9.94 -0.50
N THR A 275 7.98 -9.58 -1.46
CA THR A 275 7.79 -8.22 -1.98
C THR A 275 6.81 -7.37 -1.15
N GLY A 276 6.20 -7.93 -0.11
CA GLY A 276 5.14 -7.25 0.64
C GLY A 276 3.76 -7.28 -0.04
N GLY A 277 3.65 -7.92 -1.20
CA GLY A 277 2.38 -8.17 -1.88
C GLY A 277 1.53 -9.23 -1.19
N ALA A 278 0.25 -9.33 -1.56
CA ALA A 278 -0.71 -10.27 -0.98
C ALA A 278 -1.76 -10.73 -1.99
N GLY A 279 -2.37 -11.88 -1.73
CA GLY A 279 -3.32 -12.53 -2.61
C GLY A 279 -2.64 -13.58 -3.51
N ALA A 280 -2.78 -14.85 -3.14
CA ALA A 280 -2.12 -15.96 -3.84
C ALA A 280 -2.86 -16.38 -5.12
N ARG A 281 -4.19 -16.28 -5.10
CA ARG A 281 -5.07 -16.86 -6.10
C ARG A 281 -5.76 -15.80 -6.96
N ALA A 282 -5.69 -15.92 -8.27
CA ALA A 282 -6.41 -15.04 -9.20
C ALA A 282 -7.93 -15.25 -9.13
N ALA A 283 -8.37 -16.49 -8.90
CA ALA A 283 -9.79 -16.79 -8.77
C ALA A 283 -10.40 -16.09 -7.53
N GLY A 284 -11.21 -15.08 -7.78
CA GLY A 284 -11.82 -14.25 -6.75
C GLY A 284 -10.82 -13.34 -5.99
N GLU A 285 -9.60 -13.17 -6.49
CA GLU A 285 -8.57 -12.26 -5.91
C GLU A 285 -8.26 -12.60 -4.45
N THR A 286 -8.16 -13.92 -4.14
CA THR A 286 -8.21 -14.40 -2.77
C THR A 286 -6.84 -14.69 -2.17
N PHE A 287 -6.80 -14.64 -0.83
CA PHE A 287 -5.76 -15.34 -0.10
C PHE A 287 -5.79 -16.84 -0.41
N GLY A 288 -4.61 -17.46 -0.40
CA GLY A 288 -4.45 -18.91 -0.35
C GLY A 288 -4.46 -19.44 1.08
N GLU A 289 -4.21 -20.73 1.22
CA GLU A 289 -3.93 -21.34 2.50
C GLU A 289 -2.62 -20.79 3.11
N ALA A 290 -2.38 -21.10 4.39
CA ALA A 290 -1.13 -20.70 5.04
C ALA A 290 0.08 -21.25 4.26
N TYR A 291 1.02 -20.37 3.88
CA TYR A 291 2.23 -20.65 3.10
C TYR A 291 1.99 -21.00 1.62
N GLU A 292 0.78 -20.84 1.11
CA GLU A 292 0.49 -20.91 -0.32
C GLU A 292 0.88 -19.60 -1.00
N LEU A 293 2.09 -19.56 -1.52
CA LEU A 293 2.70 -18.37 -2.14
C LEU A 293 3.31 -18.75 -3.49
N PRO A 294 2.49 -19.05 -4.51
CA PRO A 294 2.96 -19.38 -5.84
C PRO A 294 3.69 -18.19 -6.49
N ASN A 295 4.65 -18.45 -7.39
CA ASN A 295 5.42 -17.41 -8.03
C ASN A 295 4.76 -16.87 -9.32
N ARG A 296 4.57 -17.73 -10.32
CA ARG A 296 3.95 -17.35 -11.61
C ARG A 296 2.45 -17.05 -11.50
N GLN A 297 1.75 -17.83 -10.68
CA GLN A 297 0.31 -17.71 -10.47
C GLN A 297 -0.05 -16.67 -9.40
N ALA A 298 0.94 -16.07 -8.74
CA ALA A 298 0.70 -15.03 -7.76
C ALA A 298 -0.19 -13.94 -8.35
N TYR A 299 -1.34 -13.72 -7.73
CA TYR A 299 -2.16 -12.56 -8.08
C TYR A 299 -1.51 -11.30 -7.56
N SER A 300 -1.17 -11.29 -6.27
CA SER A 300 -0.40 -10.22 -5.63
C SER A 300 -0.85 -8.83 -6.12
N GLU A 301 -2.13 -8.53 -5.90
CA GLU A 301 -2.78 -7.32 -6.37
C GLU A 301 -2.14 -6.06 -5.78
N SER A 302 -1.96 -5.02 -6.58
CA SER A 302 -1.43 -3.73 -6.11
C SER A 302 -2.26 -3.15 -4.96
N CYS A 303 -3.61 -3.24 -5.04
CA CYS A 303 -4.48 -2.80 -3.95
C CYS A 303 -4.29 -3.62 -2.67
N ALA A 304 -3.96 -4.91 -2.76
CA ALA A 304 -3.73 -5.74 -1.59
C ALA A 304 -2.40 -5.39 -0.89
N ALA A 305 -1.35 -5.04 -1.65
CA ALA A 305 -0.11 -4.53 -1.07
C ALA A 305 -0.34 -3.20 -0.33
N ILE A 306 -1.10 -2.28 -0.92
CA ILE A 306 -1.53 -1.02 -0.28
C ILE A 306 -2.33 -1.30 1.00
N ALA A 307 -3.32 -2.19 0.94
CA ALA A 307 -4.15 -2.54 2.08
C ALA A 307 -3.32 -3.15 3.24
N GLY A 308 -2.33 -3.99 2.92
CA GLY A 308 -1.37 -4.53 3.89
C GLY A 308 -0.52 -3.44 4.56
N MET A 309 -0.10 -2.43 3.80
CA MET A 309 0.61 -1.25 4.32
C MET A 309 -0.30 -0.42 5.24
N LEU A 310 -1.54 -0.14 4.84
CA LEU A 310 -2.52 0.60 5.65
C LEU A 310 -2.81 -0.12 6.97
N PHE A 311 -3.03 -1.43 6.93
CA PHE A 311 -3.25 -2.24 8.12
C PHE A 311 -2.05 -2.21 9.07
N SER A 312 -0.84 -2.35 8.51
CA SER A 312 0.40 -2.30 9.30
C SER A 312 0.61 -0.93 9.96
N GLN A 313 0.27 0.18 9.27
CA GLN A 313 0.36 1.53 9.86
C GLN A 313 -0.53 1.68 11.10
N ARG A 314 -1.78 1.18 11.07
CA ARG A 314 -2.67 1.28 12.22
C ARG A 314 -2.11 0.51 13.43
N LEU A 315 -1.51 -0.66 13.18
CA LEU A 315 -0.88 -1.44 14.24
C LEU A 315 0.43 -0.82 14.74
N LEU A 316 1.18 -0.14 13.87
CA LEU A 316 2.31 0.68 14.27
C LEU A 316 1.88 1.77 15.26
N HIS A 317 0.79 2.48 14.97
CA HIS A 317 0.24 3.51 15.85
C HIS A 317 -0.30 2.93 17.16
N LEU A 318 -0.82 1.71 17.13
CA LEU A 318 -1.38 1.03 18.30
C LEU A 318 -0.30 0.52 19.26
N THR A 319 0.88 0.13 18.75
CA THR A 319 1.87 -0.62 19.52
C THR A 319 3.25 0.03 19.59
N GLY A 320 3.63 0.84 18.60
CA GLY A 320 4.99 1.38 18.47
C GLY A 320 6.05 0.35 18.03
N GLU A 321 5.66 -0.87 17.58
CA GLU A 321 6.61 -1.91 17.22
C GLU A 321 7.12 -1.76 15.77
N ALA A 322 8.43 -1.78 15.57
CA ALA A 322 9.09 -1.55 14.27
C ALA A 322 8.75 -2.60 13.19
N LYS A 323 8.36 -3.82 13.57
CA LYS A 323 7.97 -4.88 12.64
C LYS A 323 6.85 -4.47 11.66
N TYR A 324 5.95 -3.59 12.10
CA TYR A 324 4.90 -3.04 11.26
C TYR A 324 5.46 -2.08 10.22
N ALA A 325 6.36 -1.18 10.62
CA ALA A 325 7.03 -0.27 9.69
C ALA A 325 7.97 -1.01 8.73
N ASP A 326 8.59 -2.12 9.15
CA ASP A 326 9.39 -2.97 8.26
C ASP A 326 8.54 -3.62 7.16
N LEU A 327 7.31 -4.05 7.47
CA LEU A 327 6.39 -4.58 6.46
C LEU A 327 5.86 -3.46 5.55
N MET A 328 5.55 -2.29 6.10
CA MET A 328 5.17 -1.11 5.31
C MET A 328 6.26 -0.74 4.30
N GLU A 329 7.51 -0.67 4.73
CA GLU A 329 8.66 -0.36 3.87
C GLU A 329 8.84 -1.40 2.76
N ARG A 330 8.76 -2.68 3.11
CA ARG A 330 8.84 -3.80 2.15
C ARG A 330 7.73 -3.70 1.10
N ALA A 331 6.50 -3.47 1.53
CA ALA A 331 5.36 -3.30 0.62
C ALA A 331 5.55 -2.08 -0.29
N LEU A 332 5.93 -0.93 0.28
CA LEU A 332 6.11 0.31 -0.46
C LEU A 332 7.15 0.16 -1.59
N TYR A 333 8.39 -0.20 -1.25
CA TYR A 333 9.49 -0.23 -2.22
C TYR A 333 9.43 -1.39 -3.21
N ASN A 334 8.55 -2.36 -3.00
CA ASN A 334 8.43 -3.52 -3.90
C ASN A 334 7.01 -3.71 -4.41
N GLY A 335 6.09 -4.26 -3.61
CA GLY A 335 4.74 -4.63 -4.05
C GLY A 335 3.84 -3.45 -4.44
N ILE A 336 4.10 -2.23 -3.96
CA ILE A 336 3.36 -1.01 -4.33
C ILE A 336 4.06 -0.29 -5.48
N CYS A 337 5.37 -0.02 -5.38
CA CYS A 337 6.11 0.65 -6.44
C CYS A 337 6.12 -0.15 -7.76
N SER A 338 6.05 -1.49 -7.71
CA SER A 338 5.89 -2.31 -8.93
C SER A 338 4.56 -2.09 -9.64
N GLY A 339 3.56 -1.56 -8.94
CA GLY A 339 2.22 -1.30 -9.48
C GLY A 339 2.17 -0.21 -10.56
N MET A 340 3.21 0.64 -10.67
CA MET A 340 3.28 1.73 -11.65
C MET A 340 4.66 1.74 -12.31
N SER A 341 4.74 2.00 -13.61
CA SER A 341 6.01 2.17 -14.33
C SER A 341 6.76 3.41 -13.83
N SER A 342 8.09 3.45 -14.04
CA SER A 342 8.94 4.56 -13.61
C SER A 342 8.58 5.91 -14.27
N ASP A 343 7.95 5.87 -15.45
CA ASP A 343 7.43 7.05 -16.15
C ASP A 343 5.96 7.35 -15.78
N GLY A 344 5.31 6.48 -14.98
CA GLY A 344 3.97 6.60 -14.48
C GLY A 344 2.84 6.32 -15.46
N THR A 345 3.14 5.95 -16.71
CA THR A 345 2.14 5.79 -17.77
C THR A 345 1.50 4.41 -17.84
N LEU A 346 2.12 3.41 -17.19
CA LEU A 346 1.65 2.02 -17.19
C LEU A 346 1.45 1.51 -15.76
N TYR A 347 0.43 0.71 -15.57
CA TYR A 347 0.05 0.18 -14.27
C TYR A 347 0.06 -1.36 -14.26
N CYS A 348 0.31 -1.96 -13.10
CA CYS A 348 0.09 -3.37 -12.84
C CYS A 348 -1.13 -3.55 -11.93
N TYR A 349 -2.05 -4.41 -12.34
CA TYR A 349 -3.10 -4.90 -11.45
C TYR A 349 -2.53 -6.00 -10.55
N ARG A 350 -1.92 -7.02 -11.16
CA ARG A 350 -1.23 -8.12 -10.48
C ARG A 350 0.30 -7.96 -10.58
N ASN A 351 1.00 -8.41 -9.55
CA ASN A 351 2.45 -8.31 -9.43
C ASN A 351 3.06 -9.69 -9.13
N PRO A 352 3.16 -10.60 -10.14
CA PRO A 352 3.70 -11.93 -9.95
C PRO A 352 5.20 -11.88 -9.62
N LEU A 353 5.72 -12.95 -9.04
CA LEU A 353 7.14 -13.06 -8.71
C LEU A 353 7.96 -13.72 -9.83
N ALA A 354 7.31 -14.18 -10.87
CA ALA A 354 7.92 -14.64 -12.11
C ALA A 354 6.87 -14.56 -13.24
N ALA A 355 7.30 -14.15 -14.43
CA ALA A 355 6.43 -14.19 -15.62
C ALA A 355 7.27 -14.33 -16.89
N PRO A 356 6.72 -15.00 -17.92
CA PRO A 356 7.29 -15.01 -19.25
C PRO A 356 6.99 -13.72 -20.01
N ALA A 357 7.79 -13.37 -21.01
CA ALA A 357 7.68 -12.16 -21.81
C ALA A 357 6.32 -12.00 -22.53
N ASN A 358 5.62 -13.09 -22.84
CA ASN A 358 4.31 -13.04 -23.48
C ASN A 358 3.15 -12.72 -22.49
N ASP A 359 3.42 -12.60 -21.21
CA ASP A 359 2.46 -12.22 -20.19
C ASP A 359 2.51 -10.68 -20.00
N ARG A 360 1.60 -9.98 -20.65
CA ARG A 360 1.53 -8.51 -20.53
C ARG A 360 0.92 -8.12 -19.18
N ILE A 361 1.76 -7.70 -18.26
CA ILE A 361 1.38 -7.33 -16.89
C ILE A 361 1.11 -5.83 -16.79
N ARG A 362 1.90 -4.98 -17.45
CA ARG A 362 1.76 -3.51 -17.43
C ARG A 362 0.88 -3.04 -18.57
N ASN A 363 -0.13 -2.24 -18.24
CA ASN A 363 -1.08 -1.67 -19.21
C ASN A 363 -1.42 -0.23 -18.83
N PRO A 364 -1.74 0.65 -19.80
CA PRO A 364 -2.16 2.02 -19.50
C PRO A 364 -3.56 2.09 -18.86
N TRP A 365 -4.40 1.07 -19.12
CA TRP A 365 -5.78 1.00 -18.63
C TRP A 365 -6.21 -0.45 -18.40
N TYR A 366 -7.16 -0.63 -17.50
CA TYR A 366 -7.87 -1.88 -17.23
C TYR A 366 -9.37 -1.61 -17.18
N ASP A 367 -10.21 -2.53 -17.63
CA ASP A 367 -11.67 -2.43 -17.48
C ASP A 367 -12.09 -2.36 -16.00
N THR A 368 -11.32 -3.01 -15.13
CA THR A 368 -11.39 -2.86 -13.68
C THR A 368 -10.24 -1.95 -13.24
N THR A 369 -10.52 -0.68 -12.96
CA THR A 369 -9.51 0.37 -12.77
C THR A 369 -9.26 0.70 -11.29
N CYS A 370 -9.43 -0.24 -10.37
CA CYS A 370 -9.27 0.06 -8.95
C CYS A 370 -7.81 0.36 -8.55
N CYS A 371 -6.80 -0.24 -9.19
CA CYS A 371 -5.41 -0.13 -8.80
C CYS A 371 -4.74 1.22 -9.18
N PRO A 372 -4.85 1.76 -10.42
CA PRO A 372 -4.21 3.01 -10.78
C PRO A 372 -4.52 4.18 -9.83
N PRO A 373 -5.78 4.55 -9.57
CA PRO A 373 -6.08 5.65 -8.66
C PRO A 373 -5.75 5.31 -7.19
N ASN A 374 -5.76 4.02 -6.80
CA ASN A 374 -5.33 3.61 -5.46
C ASN A 374 -3.81 3.79 -5.26
N LEU A 375 -3.01 3.52 -6.28
CA LEU A 375 -1.58 3.81 -6.28
C LEU A 375 -1.34 5.33 -6.16
N GLN A 376 -2.03 6.14 -6.95
CA GLN A 376 -1.87 7.60 -6.91
C GLN A 376 -2.21 8.17 -5.53
N ARG A 377 -3.37 7.82 -4.93
CA ARG A 377 -3.71 8.33 -3.59
C ARG A 377 -2.72 7.87 -2.52
N THR A 378 -2.12 6.69 -2.68
CA THR A 378 -1.09 6.20 -1.76
C THR A 378 0.20 7.00 -1.89
N PHE A 379 0.67 7.25 -3.11
CA PHE A 379 1.90 8.00 -3.35
C PHE A 379 1.78 9.47 -2.93
N THR A 380 0.67 10.12 -3.21
CA THR A 380 0.45 11.52 -2.81
C THR A 380 0.30 11.70 -1.30
N ALA A 381 -0.09 10.65 -0.58
CA ALA A 381 -0.21 10.64 0.89
C ALA A 381 1.06 10.16 1.61
N LEU A 382 2.16 9.85 0.92
CA LEU A 382 3.35 9.21 1.52
C LEU A 382 3.95 9.98 2.69
N GLY A 383 3.90 11.30 2.67
CA GLY A 383 4.38 12.13 3.79
C GLY A 383 3.74 11.78 5.14
N ALA A 384 2.50 11.26 5.13
CA ALA A 384 1.78 10.84 6.33
C ALA A 384 2.36 9.58 6.99
N TYR A 385 3.26 8.86 6.31
CA TYR A 385 3.86 7.61 6.81
C TYR A 385 5.29 7.78 7.33
N PHE A 386 5.92 8.94 7.10
CA PHE A 386 7.34 9.14 7.44
C PHE A 386 7.55 9.33 8.94
N PHE A 387 6.63 10.01 9.59
CA PHE A 387 6.74 10.37 11.00
C PHE A 387 5.46 10.06 11.77
N SER A 388 5.62 9.84 13.07
CA SER A 388 4.54 9.89 14.05
C SER A 388 4.98 10.68 15.27
N THR A 389 4.01 11.09 16.07
CA THR A 389 4.27 11.82 17.31
C THR A 389 3.55 11.16 18.49
N SER A 390 4.15 11.25 19.65
CA SER A 390 3.57 10.81 20.92
C SER A 390 3.87 11.86 21.99
N ARG A 391 3.35 11.66 23.20
CA ARG A 391 3.71 12.48 24.36
C ARG A 391 5.20 12.47 24.65
N GLU A 392 5.89 11.39 24.34
CA GLU A 392 7.33 11.24 24.60
C GLU A 392 8.20 11.94 23.56
N GLY A 393 7.69 12.19 22.35
CA GLY A 393 8.45 12.84 21.28
C GLY A 393 8.05 12.40 19.86
N VAL A 394 9.04 12.28 19.00
CA VAL A 394 8.86 12.06 17.56
C VAL A 394 9.46 10.74 17.12
N TRP A 395 8.74 10.04 16.25
CA TRP A 395 9.10 8.75 15.67
C TRP A 395 9.41 8.92 14.19
N VAL A 396 10.59 8.47 13.75
CA VAL A 396 11.01 8.43 12.34
C VAL A 396 10.83 7.01 11.85
N HIS A 397 9.88 6.80 10.93
CA HIS A 397 9.54 5.47 10.40
C HIS A 397 10.22 5.20 9.07
N PHE A 398 10.29 6.21 8.18
CA PHE A 398 10.92 6.16 6.87
C PHE A 398 11.97 7.25 6.76
N TYR A 399 13.04 6.95 6.04
CA TYR A 399 14.14 7.87 5.84
C TYR A 399 14.10 8.41 4.42
N GLU A 400 13.38 9.52 4.27
CA GLU A 400 13.20 10.26 3.04
C GLU A 400 13.64 11.71 3.23
N ASN A 401 14.02 12.40 2.13
CA ASN A 401 14.29 13.83 2.21
C ASN A 401 13.00 14.56 2.57
N ALA A 402 12.88 15.01 3.81
CA ALA A 402 11.65 15.56 4.34
C ALA A 402 11.93 16.56 5.49
N GLU A 403 10.98 17.46 5.69
CA GLU A 403 10.93 18.36 6.84
C GLU A 403 9.65 18.08 7.63
N LEU A 404 9.79 17.99 8.95
CA LEU A 404 8.67 17.92 9.88
C LEU A 404 8.67 19.19 10.75
N LYS A 405 7.55 19.91 10.75
CA LYS A 405 7.27 20.98 11.72
C LYS A 405 6.18 20.49 12.65
N TRP A 406 6.49 20.45 13.92
CA TRP A 406 5.62 19.93 14.95
C TRP A 406 5.63 20.80 16.19
N ARG A 407 4.65 20.61 17.06
CA ARG A 407 4.60 21.22 18.39
C ARG A 407 4.57 20.10 19.43
N LEU A 408 5.59 20.09 20.30
CA LEU A 408 5.71 19.14 21.41
C LEU A 408 4.56 19.34 22.42
N GLU A 409 4.34 18.37 23.31
CA GLU A 409 3.29 18.45 24.35
C GLU A 409 3.45 19.69 25.26
N SER A 410 4.67 20.12 25.50
CA SER A 410 4.99 21.36 26.20
C SER A 410 4.55 22.65 25.49
N GLY A 411 4.09 22.54 24.23
CA GLY A 411 3.79 23.66 23.35
C GLY A 411 5.01 24.21 22.59
N THR A 412 6.21 23.68 22.81
CA THR A 412 7.43 24.12 22.11
C THR A 412 7.39 23.65 20.64
N GLY A 413 7.56 24.61 19.72
CA GLY A 413 7.73 24.28 18.31
C GLY A 413 9.05 23.56 18.06
N MET A 414 9.05 22.59 17.17
CA MET A 414 10.19 21.75 16.81
C MET A 414 10.20 21.50 15.30
N GLU A 415 11.39 21.54 14.71
CA GLU A 415 11.62 21.19 13.31
C GLU A 415 12.63 20.03 13.23
N LEU A 416 12.31 19.01 12.41
CA LEU A 416 13.25 18.00 11.96
C LEU A 416 13.48 18.17 10.47
N ALA A 417 14.73 18.11 10.03
CA ALA A 417 15.10 18.09 8.62
C ALA A 417 15.89 16.80 8.34
N VAL A 418 15.34 15.91 7.55
CA VAL A 418 15.97 14.65 7.13
C VAL A 418 16.61 14.84 5.77
N LYS A 419 17.91 14.55 5.67
CA LYS A 419 18.67 14.49 4.42
C LYS A 419 19.26 13.10 4.28
N THR A 420 18.99 12.42 3.19
CA THR A 420 19.33 11.01 3.08
C THR A 420 19.68 10.61 1.66
N GLY A 421 20.56 9.61 1.53
CA GLY A 421 20.80 8.86 0.29
C GLY A 421 19.90 7.63 0.15
N MET A 422 19.02 7.38 1.13
CA MET A 422 18.06 6.28 1.02
C MET A 422 17.12 6.49 -0.19
N PRO A 423 16.64 5.42 -0.79
CA PRO A 423 16.83 4.00 -0.46
C PRO A 423 18.09 3.36 -1.07
N TRP A 424 18.94 4.14 -1.75
CA TRP A 424 20.09 3.62 -2.49
C TRP A 424 21.40 3.64 -1.70
N GLN A 425 21.56 4.59 -0.81
CA GLN A 425 22.76 4.76 0.04
C GLN A 425 22.33 4.80 1.50
N GLY A 426 23.15 4.25 2.39
CA GLY A 426 22.80 4.08 3.80
C GLY A 426 22.95 5.35 4.65
N GLU A 427 23.49 6.44 4.12
CA GLU A 427 23.76 7.65 4.88
C GLU A 427 22.50 8.51 5.05
N THR A 428 22.25 8.92 6.28
CA THR A 428 21.13 9.81 6.66
C THR A 428 21.60 10.79 7.72
N GLU A 429 21.29 12.06 7.55
CA GLU A 429 21.46 13.12 8.55
C GLU A 429 20.08 13.69 8.94
N ILE A 430 19.84 13.82 10.24
CA ILE A 430 18.63 14.41 10.80
C ILE A 430 19.04 15.63 11.60
N GLY A 431 18.70 16.83 11.13
CA GLY A 431 18.80 18.07 11.88
C GLY A 431 17.66 18.20 12.86
N VAL A 432 17.96 18.48 14.12
CA VAL A 432 16.98 18.67 15.20
C VAL A 432 17.01 20.12 15.66
N SER A 433 15.87 20.82 15.57
CA SER A 433 15.79 22.25 15.85
C SER A 433 14.55 22.61 16.66
N PRO A 434 14.55 22.40 17.99
CA PRO A 434 13.52 22.94 18.87
C PRO A 434 13.64 24.47 18.95
N GLN A 435 12.53 25.19 19.11
CA GLN A 435 12.52 26.66 19.26
C GLN A 435 13.23 27.13 20.54
N LYS A 436 13.21 26.31 21.57
CA LYS A 436 13.99 26.46 22.80
C LYS A 436 14.55 25.11 23.21
N GLN A 437 15.59 25.10 24.03
CA GLN A 437 16.13 23.86 24.61
C GLN A 437 15.01 23.05 25.29
N GLU A 438 14.86 21.80 24.91
CA GLU A 438 13.76 20.95 25.39
C GLU A 438 14.17 19.47 25.44
N GLU A 439 13.74 18.76 26.50
CA GLU A 439 13.93 17.32 26.61
C GLU A 439 12.77 16.57 25.93
N PHE A 440 13.09 15.77 24.93
CA PHE A 440 12.15 14.83 24.32
C PHE A 440 12.89 13.62 23.74
N THR A 441 12.15 12.60 23.37
CA THR A 441 12.71 11.38 22.75
C THR A 441 12.56 11.44 21.22
N LEU A 442 13.67 11.23 20.52
CA LEU A 442 13.66 10.95 19.09
C LEU A 442 13.78 9.43 18.91
N PHE A 443 12.72 8.80 18.39
CA PHE A 443 12.68 7.37 18.11
C PHE A 443 13.07 7.14 16.65
N LEU A 444 14.17 6.43 16.43
CA LEU A 444 14.68 6.12 15.10
C LEU A 444 14.45 4.64 14.77
N ARG A 445 13.67 4.34 13.74
CA ARG A 445 13.51 2.96 13.29
C ARG A 445 14.85 2.43 12.76
N ILE A 446 15.26 1.29 13.25
CA ILE A 446 16.40 0.54 12.70
C ILE A 446 15.82 -0.61 11.87
N PRO A 447 15.83 -0.52 10.53
CA PRO A 447 15.23 -1.55 9.68
C PRO A 447 15.81 -2.94 9.96
N ALA A 448 14.96 -3.98 9.90
CA ALA A 448 15.39 -5.35 10.16
C ALA A 448 16.48 -5.86 9.19
N TRP A 449 16.54 -5.31 7.97
CA TRP A 449 17.57 -5.65 6.99
C TRP A 449 18.94 -5.01 7.27
N SER A 450 19.02 -3.96 8.10
CA SER A 450 20.27 -3.25 8.42
C SER A 450 20.93 -3.83 9.67
N LEU A 451 21.75 -4.85 9.49
CA LEU A 451 22.31 -5.65 10.60
C LEU A 451 23.44 -4.94 11.37
N ALA A 452 24.05 -3.89 10.80
CA ALA A 452 25.20 -3.20 11.38
C ALA A 452 25.04 -1.67 11.27
N THR A 453 23.88 -1.16 11.71
CA THR A 453 23.60 0.30 11.71
C THR A 453 24.48 1.01 12.73
N ARG A 454 25.03 2.17 12.33
CA ARG A 454 25.75 3.11 13.21
C ARG A 454 24.96 4.37 13.40
N VAL A 455 24.94 4.89 14.64
CA VAL A 455 24.27 6.14 14.97
C VAL A 455 25.19 7.03 15.78
N GLU A 456 25.24 8.31 15.40
CA GLU A 456 26.00 9.35 16.08
C GLU A 456 25.12 10.56 16.34
N VAL A 457 25.35 11.24 17.46
CA VAL A 457 24.74 12.53 17.76
C VAL A 457 25.87 13.55 17.97
N ASN A 458 25.86 14.62 17.17
CA ASN A 458 26.90 15.64 17.16
C ASN A 458 28.32 15.07 17.04
N GLY A 459 28.49 14.05 16.19
CA GLY A 459 29.78 13.36 15.95
C GLY A 459 30.19 12.36 17.04
N GLN A 460 29.35 12.16 18.05
CA GLN A 460 29.63 11.17 19.11
C GLN A 460 28.73 9.95 18.94
N ARG A 461 29.34 8.76 18.92
CA ARG A 461 28.60 7.50 18.83
C ARG A 461 27.68 7.32 20.02
N VAL A 462 26.43 6.93 19.77
CA VAL A 462 25.44 6.66 20.82
C VAL A 462 25.86 5.42 21.64
N ARG A 463 25.49 5.41 22.92
CA ARG A 463 25.75 4.30 23.85
C ARG A 463 24.60 3.30 23.91
N GLU A 464 23.42 3.75 23.52
CA GLU A 464 22.20 2.97 23.47
C GLU A 464 22.33 1.81 22.46
N PRO A 465 21.76 0.63 22.74
CA PRO A 465 21.86 -0.51 21.84
C PRO A 465 21.07 -0.27 20.55
N VAL A 466 21.79 -0.25 19.42
CA VAL A 466 21.19 -0.16 18.08
C VAL A 466 20.84 -1.57 17.61
N ARG A 467 19.55 -1.90 17.57
CA ARG A 467 19.05 -3.26 17.26
C ARG A 467 18.24 -3.27 15.98
N PRO A 468 18.60 -4.08 14.97
CA PRO A 468 17.78 -4.27 13.78
C PRO A 468 16.35 -4.72 14.13
N GLY A 469 15.35 -4.21 13.41
CA GLY A 469 13.94 -4.49 13.65
C GLY A 469 13.36 -3.82 14.91
N GLY A 470 14.02 -2.76 15.43
CA GLY A 470 13.57 -2.03 16.60
C GLY A 470 13.57 -0.51 16.40
N TYR A 471 13.15 0.20 17.43
CA TYR A 471 13.37 1.64 17.55
C TYR A 471 14.51 1.95 18.51
N LEU A 472 15.43 2.79 18.09
CA LEU A 472 16.43 3.40 18.95
C LEU A 472 15.79 4.65 19.57
N ALA A 473 15.65 4.66 20.90
CA ALA A 473 15.12 5.81 21.64
C ALA A 473 16.27 6.72 22.11
N LEU A 474 16.36 7.92 21.57
CA LEU A 474 17.34 8.94 21.96
C LEU A 474 16.64 9.98 22.84
N ARG A 475 16.55 9.72 24.14
CA ARG A 475 16.02 10.68 25.10
C ARG A 475 17.13 11.59 25.59
N ARG A 476 16.99 12.88 25.31
CA ARG A 476 17.97 13.90 25.72
C ARG A 476 17.40 15.30 25.65
N VAL A 477 18.12 16.23 26.22
CA VAL A 477 17.88 17.65 26.02
C VAL A 477 18.44 18.03 24.65
N TRP A 478 17.56 18.47 23.75
CA TRP A 478 17.91 18.87 22.38
C TRP A 478 18.07 20.40 22.30
N ASN A 479 19.06 20.82 21.52
CA ASN A 479 19.32 22.19 21.19
C ASN A 479 19.08 22.45 19.70
N LYS A 480 18.82 23.68 19.33
CA LYS A 480 18.72 24.09 17.93
C LYS A 480 20.03 23.78 17.19
N GLY A 481 19.94 23.03 16.12
CA GLY A 481 21.06 22.65 15.27
C GLY A 481 21.77 21.37 15.67
N ASP A 482 21.27 20.62 16.67
CA ASP A 482 21.75 19.27 16.95
C ASP A 482 21.56 18.38 15.72
N ARG A 483 22.49 17.44 15.51
CA ARG A 483 22.50 16.54 14.35
C ARG A 483 22.60 15.09 14.77
N VAL A 484 21.77 14.27 14.15
CA VAL A 484 21.85 12.81 14.25
C VAL A 484 22.28 12.26 12.92
N ARG A 485 23.38 11.52 12.87
CA ARG A 485 23.82 10.78 11.69
C ARG A 485 23.53 9.30 11.86
N VAL A 486 22.91 8.72 10.85
CA VAL A 486 22.61 7.27 10.79
C VAL A 486 23.29 6.71 9.55
N GLU A 487 23.99 5.60 9.70
CA GLU A 487 24.61 4.86 8.61
C GLU A 487 24.04 3.43 8.62
N PHE A 488 23.18 3.14 7.64
CA PHE A 488 22.57 1.82 7.47
C PHE A 488 23.48 0.86 6.72
N ASP A 489 23.43 -0.41 7.12
CA ASP A 489 24.18 -1.48 6.43
C ASP A 489 23.45 -1.90 5.14
N MET A 490 23.95 -1.42 4.02
CA MET A 490 23.42 -1.69 2.67
C MET A 490 24.04 -2.93 2.00
N THR A 491 24.62 -3.84 2.76
CA THR A 491 25.21 -5.09 2.26
C THR A 491 24.14 -5.95 1.60
N PRO A 492 24.32 -6.34 0.30
CA PRO A 492 23.37 -7.25 -0.35
C PRO A 492 23.35 -8.63 0.30
N ARG A 493 22.18 -9.23 0.39
CA ARG A 493 21.98 -10.53 1.04
C ARG A 493 21.07 -11.45 0.24
N ARG A 494 21.22 -12.75 0.45
CA ARG A 494 20.27 -13.77 0.03
C ARG A 494 19.18 -13.90 1.08
N VAL A 495 17.94 -13.98 0.62
CA VAL A 495 16.75 -14.19 1.44
C VAL A 495 16.20 -15.58 1.15
N PHE A 496 15.84 -16.31 2.18
CA PHE A 496 15.29 -17.67 2.07
C PHE A 496 13.86 -17.68 2.61
N ALA A 497 12.97 -18.38 1.92
CA ALA A 497 11.61 -18.56 2.38
C ALA A 497 11.52 -19.53 3.56
N ASN A 498 10.44 -19.43 4.35
CA ASN A 498 10.10 -20.44 5.32
C ASN A 498 9.98 -21.81 4.62
N PRO A 499 10.54 -22.90 5.18
CA PRO A 499 10.49 -24.24 4.55
C PRO A 499 9.07 -24.74 4.22
N ARG A 500 8.03 -24.16 4.80
CA ARG A 500 6.63 -24.48 4.46
C ARG A 500 6.15 -23.89 3.13
N VAL A 501 6.87 -22.91 2.59
CA VAL A 501 6.59 -22.35 1.25
C VAL A 501 7.21 -23.30 0.22
N SER A 502 6.45 -24.27 -0.23
CA SER A 502 6.91 -25.35 -1.13
C SER A 502 7.47 -24.82 -2.45
N GLU A 503 6.89 -23.77 -3.00
CA GLU A 503 7.32 -23.12 -4.24
C GLU A 503 8.77 -22.60 -4.20
N ASP A 504 9.28 -22.30 -3.02
CA ASP A 504 10.60 -21.67 -2.85
C ASP A 504 11.62 -22.58 -2.16
N HIS A 505 11.34 -23.88 -2.06
CA HIS A 505 12.29 -24.86 -1.57
C HIS A 505 13.57 -24.86 -2.41
N GLY A 506 14.72 -24.71 -1.74
CA GLY A 506 16.02 -24.69 -2.41
C GLY A 506 16.30 -23.45 -3.25
N LYS A 507 15.44 -22.42 -3.15
CA LYS A 507 15.61 -21.13 -3.84
C LYS A 507 16.07 -20.03 -2.88
N ALA A 508 16.60 -18.96 -3.48
CA ALA A 508 16.89 -17.71 -2.79
C ALA A 508 16.43 -16.52 -3.65
N ALA A 509 15.96 -15.48 -2.98
CA ALA A 509 15.80 -14.14 -3.53
C ALA A 509 16.97 -13.26 -3.11
N LEU A 510 17.18 -12.12 -3.76
CA LEU A 510 18.20 -11.15 -3.40
C LEU A 510 17.56 -9.89 -2.82
N GLN A 511 18.19 -9.35 -1.77
CA GLN A 511 17.77 -8.11 -1.12
C GLN A 511 18.97 -7.18 -0.91
N ARG A 512 18.78 -5.87 -1.12
CA ARG A 512 19.72 -4.82 -0.69
C ARG A 512 18.93 -3.61 -0.17
N GLY A 513 19.17 -3.25 1.07
CA GLY A 513 18.33 -2.25 1.73
C GLY A 513 16.86 -2.68 1.71
N PRO A 514 15.92 -1.77 1.38
CA PRO A 514 14.49 -2.10 1.31
C PRO A 514 14.10 -2.89 0.06
N PHE A 515 14.96 -2.96 -0.97
CA PHE A 515 14.62 -3.55 -2.26
C PHE A 515 14.83 -5.06 -2.33
N ILE A 516 13.84 -5.74 -2.88
CA ILE A 516 13.95 -7.09 -3.44
C ILE A 516 14.33 -6.96 -4.92
N TYR A 517 15.09 -7.93 -5.42
CA TYR A 517 15.61 -7.93 -6.78
C TYR A 517 15.05 -9.10 -7.60
N CYS A 518 14.93 -8.90 -8.89
CA CYS A 518 14.57 -9.95 -9.84
C CYS A 518 15.63 -10.06 -10.95
N LEU A 519 15.75 -11.26 -11.50
CA LEU A 519 16.52 -11.53 -12.72
C LEU A 519 15.61 -11.27 -13.91
N GLU A 520 15.99 -10.37 -14.82
CA GLU A 520 15.21 -10.04 -16.02
C GLU A 520 16.03 -10.31 -17.30
N LYS A 521 15.37 -10.80 -18.34
CA LYS A 521 16.01 -11.19 -19.60
C LYS A 521 16.75 -10.05 -20.29
N HIS A 522 16.29 -8.81 -20.17
CA HIS A 522 16.93 -7.64 -20.76
C HIS A 522 18.40 -7.47 -20.35
N ASP A 523 18.72 -7.76 -19.09
CA ASP A 523 20.09 -7.66 -18.56
C ASP A 523 20.87 -8.97 -18.65
N ASN A 524 20.22 -10.05 -19.08
CA ASN A 524 20.74 -11.41 -19.10
C ASN A 524 20.42 -12.11 -20.43
N PRO A 525 20.83 -11.55 -21.59
CA PRO A 525 20.44 -12.06 -22.92
C PRO A 525 20.96 -13.47 -23.20
N ASP A 526 22.07 -13.88 -22.58
CA ASP A 526 22.78 -15.13 -22.85
C ASP A 526 22.31 -16.32 -22.00
N VAL A 527 21.29 -16.13 -21.14
CA VAL A 527 20.75 -17.17 -20.26
C VAL A 527 19.23 -17.23 -20.35
N ASP A 528 18.65 -18.42 -20.14
CA ASP A 528 17.26 -18.54 -19.78
C ASP A 528 17.10 -18.23 -18.28
N VAL A 529 16.29 -17.21 -17.94
CA VAL A 529 16.12 -16.77 -16.56
C VAL A 529 15.43 -17.81 -15.67
N PHE A 530 14.76 -18.78 -16.28
CA PHE A 530 14.09 -19.88 -15.56
C PHE A 530 14.97 -21.13 -15.45
N GLU A 531 16.07 -21.22 -16.22
CA GLU A 531 16.98 -22.37 -16.28
C GLU A 531 18.37 -22.05 -15.69
N VAL A 532 18.47 -21.06 -14.82
CA VAL A 532 19.72 -20.65 -14.18
C VAL A 532 19.60 -20.68 -12.67
N SER A 533 20.71 -20.95 -11.99
CA SER A 533 20.80 -21.02 -10.53
C SER A 533 21.78 -19.99 -9.98
N LEU A 534 21.53 -19.52 -8.77
CA LEU A 534 22.49 -18.74 -7.99
C LEU A 534 23.65 -19.66 -7.54
N ASN A 535 24.88 -19.15 -7.63
CA ASN A 535 26.00 -19.74 -6.92
C ASN A 535 26.07 -19.17 -5.50
N GLY A 536 25.72 -19.96 -4.51
CA GLY A 536 25.69 -19.54 -3.10
C GLY A 536 27.03 -19.06 -2.54
N ARG A 537 28.16 -19.46 -3.16
CA ARG A 537 29.51 -19.03 -2.77
C ARG A 537 29.95 -17.72 -3.45
N ALA A 538 29.25 -17.27 -4.49
CA ALA A 538 29.62 -16.04 -5.20
C ALA A 538 29.24 -14.80 -4.39
N GLY A 539 30.07 -13.75 -4.48
CA GLY A 539 29.76 -12.43 -3.93
C GLY A 539 28.60 -11.77 -4.65
N LEU A 540 27.94 -10.84 -3.98
CA LEU A 540 26.91 -9.97 -4.54
C LEU A 540 27.50 -8.56 -4.66
N GLU A 541 27.73 -8.08 -5.89
CA GLU A 541 28.37 -6.80 -6.17
C GLU A 541 27.32 -5.76 -6.55
N PRO A 542 27.16 -4.66 -5.76
CA PRO A 542 26.34 -3.53 -6.17
C PRO A 542 26.99 -2.78 -7.33
N VAL A 543 26.23 -2.51 -8.40
CA VAL A 543 26.67 -1.75 -9.55
C VAL A 543 25.65 -0.69 -9.93
N ARG A 544 26.08 0.47 -10.42
CA ARG A 544 25.17 1.53 -10.85
C ARG A 544 24.45 1.13 -12.13
N GLY A 545 23.16 1.33 -12.17
CA GLY A 545 22.34 1.20 -13.37
C GLY A 545 22.64 2.28 -14.40
N SER A 546 22.23 2.04 -15.64
CA SER A 546 22.37 2.97 -16.76
C SER A 546 21.11 2.98 -17.62
N GLY A 547 20.99 3.99 -18.52
CA GLY A 547 19.81 4.12 -19.38
C GLY A 547 18.53 4.32 -18.55
N ALA A 548 17.50 3.55 -18.83
CA ALA A 548 16.22 3.59 -18.08
C ALA A 548 16.36 3.22 -16.60
N LEU A 549 17.44 2.53 -16.20
CA LEU A 549 17.74 2.20 -14.81
C LEU A 549 18.78 3.17 -14.18
N SER A 550 19.01 4.32 -14.80
CA SER A 550 19.91 5.35 -14.24
C SER A 550 19.43 5.79 -12.86
N GLY A 551 20.36 5.86 -11.90
CA GLY A 551 20.03 6.16 -10.50
C GLY A 551 19.76 4.93 -9.62
N ALA A 552 19.35 3.80 -10.20
CA ALA A 552 19.19 2.55 -9.46
C ALA A 552 20.54 1.87 -9.19
N ILE A 553 20.59 1.06 -8.14
CA ILE A 553 21.70 0.13 -7.87
C ILE A 553 21.24 -1.27 -8.26
N LEU A 554 21.93 -1.89 -9.20
CA LEU A 554 21.75 -3.27 -9.64
C LEU A 554 22.64 -4.20 -8.82
N LEU A 555 22.36 -5.51 -8.85
CA LEU A 555 23.23 -6.51 -8.23
C LEU A 555 23.82 -7.43 -9.30
N ARG A 556 25.14 -7.58 -9.27
CA ARG A 556 25.87 -8.50 -10.13
C ARG A 556 26.38 -9.67 -9.31
N THR A 557 26.28 -10.89 -9.87
CA THR A 557 26.84 -12.10 -9.24
C THR A 557 27.17 -13.14 -10.29
N GLU A 558 27.86 -14.20 -9.88
CA GLU A 558 28.05 -15.42 -10.67
C GLU A 558 26.87 -16.37 -10.41
N GLY A 559 26.30 -16.90 -11.47
CA GLY A 559 25.34 -17.99 -11.47
C GLY A 559 25.87 -19.22 -12.16
N LEU A 560 25.06 -20.26 -12.19
CA LEU A 560 25.34 -21.53 -12.84
C LEU A 560 24.21 -21.88 -13.82
N ALA A 561 24.55 -22.09 -15.09
CA ALA A 561 23.64 -22.55 -16.13
C ALA A 561 23.89 -24.02 -16.47
N TYR A 562 22.93 -24.65 -17.11
CA TYR A 562 23.07 -26.02 -17.61
C TYR A 562 23.93 -26.04 -18.89
N ASP A 563 24.56 -27.20 -19.15
CA ASP A 563 25.28 -27.46 -20.38
C ASP A 563 24.27 -28.01 -21.43
N GLY A 564 23.88 -27.16 -22.36
CA GLY A 564 22.87 -27.45 -23.37
C GLY A 564 21.41 -27.22 -22.91
N PRO A 565 20.45 -27.23 -23.83
CA PRO A 565 19.05 -26.93 -23.56
C PRO A 565 18.38 -28.06 -22.76
N LEU A 566 17.65 -27.70 -21.71
CA LEU A 566 16.90 -28.67 -20.88
C LEU A 566 15.73 -29.28 -21.66
N SER A 567 15.21 -28.60 -22.69
CA SER A 567 14.12 -29.07 -23.54
C SER A 567 14.47 -30.34 -24.35
N GLU A 568 15.76 -30.64 -24.53
CA GLU A 568 16.23 -31.85 -25.22
C GLU A 568 16.46 -33.04 -24.28
N ARG A 569 16.29 -32.83 -22.95
CA ARG A 569 16.48 -33.90 -21.96
C ARG A 569 15.20 -34.67 -21.70
N PRO A 570 15.31 -35.98 -21.33
CA PRO A 570 14.16 -36.75 -20.87
C PRO A 570 13.49 -36.09 -19.65
N LEU A 571 12.16 -36.27 -19.53
CA LEU A 571 11.40 -35.77 -18.38
C LEU A 571 11.87 -36.36 -17.05
N TYR A 572 12.34 -37.59 -17.06
CA TYR A 572 12.80 -38.32 -15.85
C TYR A 572 14.13 -39.00 -16.14
N GLU A 573 15.11 -38.79 -15.26
CA GLU A 573 16.46 -39.35 -15.36
C GLU A 573 16.90 -39.91 -14.00
N PHE A 574 17.77 -40.92 -14.02
CA PHE A 574 18.36 -41.49 -12.80
C PHE A 574 19.42 -40.59 -12.18
N GLN A 575 20.01 -39.67 -12.94
CA GLN A 575 20.98 -38.68 -12.49
C GLN A 575 20.39 -37.28 -12.64
N PRO A 576 20.39 -36.48 -11.58
CA PRO A 576 19.85 -35.12 -11.69
C PRO A 576 20.67 -34.27 -12.65
N ALA A 577 19.99 -33.48 -13.48
CA ALA A 577 20.64 -32.41 -14.20
C ALA A 577 21.26 -31.41 -13.19
N ALA A 578 22.52 -31.05 -13.39
CA ALA A 578 23.22 -30.11 -12.53
C ALA A 578 23.75 -28.94 -13.35
N PRO A 579 23.45 -27.68 -13.00
CA PRO A 579 24.03 -26.52 -13.66
C PRO A 579 25.53 -26.44 -13.29
N ARG A 580 26.39 -26.32 -14.28
CA ARG A 580 27.85 -26.31 -14.09
C ARG A 580 28.54 -25.14 -14.77
N ARG A 581 28.01 -24.65 -15.90
CA ARG A 581 28.58 -23.54 -16.67
C ARG A 581 28.42 -22.23 -15.89
N ARG A 582 29.53 -21.59 -15.55
CA ARG A 582 29.49 -20.29 -14.89
C ARG A 582 28.96 -19.23 -15.83
N VAL A 583 28.05 -18.41 -15.34
CA VAL A 583 27.45 -17.29 -16.06
C VAL A 583 27.41 -16.06 -15.18
N ARG A 584 27.51 -14.89 -15.78
CA ARG A 584 27.31 -13.63 -15.09
C ARG A 584 25.83 -13.31 -15.07
N LEU A 585 25.31 -12.96 -13.91
CA LEU A 585 23.92 -12.55 -13.72
C LEU A 585 23.86 -11.10 -13.24
N VAL A 586 22.89 -10.35 -13.76
CA VAL A 586 22.57 -8.99 -13.34
C VAL A 586 21.11 -8.92 -12.90
N PHE A 587 20.91 -8.49 -11.68
CA PHE A 587 19.59 -8.36 -11.08
C PHE A 587 19.18 -6.90 -11.00
N VAL A 588 17.93 -6.61 -11.32
CA VAL A 588 17.32 -5.29 -11.21
C VAL A 588 16.38 -5.25 -9.99
N PRO A 589 16.13 -4.06 -9.38
CA PRO A 589 15.10 -3.95 -8.36
C PRO A 589 13.74 -4.43 -8.87
N TYR A 590 13.03 -5.20 -8.06
CA TYR A 590 11.76 -5.82 -8.46
C TYR A 590 10.73 -4.81 -8.98
N TYR A 591 10.65 -3.61 -8.39
CA TYR A 591 9.69 -2.60 -8.84
C TYR A 591 9.86 -2.20 -10.31
N ALA A 592 11.05 -2.37 -10.88
CA ALA A 592 11.38 -1.98 -12.25
C ALA A 592 11.16 -3.09 -13.29
N PHE A 593 10.60 -4.25 -12.90
CA PHE A 593 10.31 -5.29 -13.88
C PHE A 593 9.38 -4.75 -14.98
N HIS A 594 9.63 -5.13 -16.22
CA HIS A 594 8.88 -4.70 -17.42
C HIS A 594 8.82 -3.19 -17.68
N ASP A 595 9.58 -2.36 -17.00
CA ASP A 595 9.69 -0.92 -17.32
C ASP A 595 10.29 -0.66 -18.71
N ARG A 596 11.08 -1.61 -19.19
CA ARG A 596 11.74 -1.57 -20.52
C ARG A 596 11.01 -2.42 -21.56
N GLY A 597 9.77 -2.75 -21.31
CA GLY A 597 8.95 -3.65 -22.10
C GLY A 597 8.86 -5.07 -21.51
N PRO A 598 7.97 -5.92 -22.05
CA PRO A 598 7.79 -7.28 -21.57
C PRO A 598 9.06 -8.12 -21.73
N ALA A 599 9.43 -8.86 -20.69
CA ALA A 599 10.58 -9.77 -20.67
C ALA A 599 10.33 -10.93 -19.71
N ASP A 600 11.00 -12.06 -19.91
CA ASP A 600 11.05 -13.09 -18.88
C ASP A 600 11.70 -12.56 -17.62
N PHE A 601 11.11 -12.79 -16.46
CA PHE A 601 11.73 -12.44 -15.19
C PHE A 601 11.38 -13.41 -14.06
N THR A 602 12.23 -13.46 -13.03
CA THR A 602 11.96 -14.19 -11.79
C THR A 602 12.65 -13.57 -10.58
N VAL A 603 11.97 -13.61 -9.42
CA VAL A 603 12.53 -13.19 -8.11
C VAL A 603 13.29 -14.33 -7.45
N TRP A 604 12.72 -15.54 -7.49
CA TRP A 604 13.26 -16.70 -6.81
C TRP A 604 14.03 -17.60 -7.76
N LEU A 605 15.31 -17.85 -7.45
CA LEU A 605 16.16 -18.76 -8.22
C LEU A 605 16.62 -19.93 -7.38
N PRO A 606 16.75 -21.13 -7.97
CA PRO A 606 17.46 -22.22 -7.32
C PRO A 606 18.82 -21.77 -6.82
N CYS A 607 19.24 -22.21 -5.63
CA CYS A 607 20.50 -21.81 -5.05
C CYS A 607 21.41 -23.02 -4.81
N VAL A 608 22.46 -23.13 -5.59
CA VAL A 608 23.48 -24.18 -5.45
C VAL A 608 24.51 -23.73 -4.41
N ASN A 609 24.88 -24.59 -3.49
CA ASN A 609 25.81 -24.30 -2.38
C ASN A 609 25.32 -23.21 -1.41
N CYS A 610 24.04 -22.92 -1.35
CA CYS A 610 23.44 -22.09 -0.32
C CYS A 610 23.18 -22.93 0.93
N GLY A 611 23.89 -22.75 2.02
CA GLY A 611 23.61 -23.42 3.28
C GLY A 611 24.63 -24.49 3.73
N ARG A 612 25.87 -24.39 3.27
CA ARG A 612 27.01 -25.10 3.86
C ARG A 612 28.06 -24.14 4.41
#